data_4aeaac0564675462126f94d0dff6bb06
#
_entry.id   4aeaac0564675462126f94d0dff6bb06
#
_cell.length_a   1.000
_cell.length_b   1.000
_cell.length_c   1.000
_cell.angle_alpha   90.00
_cell.angle_beta   90.00
_cell.angle_gamma   90.00
#
_symmetry.space_group_name_H-M   'P 1'
#
loop_
_entity.id
_entity.type
_entity.pdbx_description
1 polymer ?
#
loop_
_entity_poly.entity_id
_entity_poly.type
_entity_poly.pdbx_seq_one_letter_code
_entity_poly.pdbx_strand_id
1 'polypeptide(L)'
;MGIFGIIGNDNTTVANSVYYGLYALQHRGQESAGIVVNDDGIFRTHKDSGLVNDVFTKEVLEAFGNGKMAIGHVRYGTLGTKERINAEPIVVNHIKGRLALATNGRLTNVEDLRRELEMQGMIFHTNVDAEVISAVIIKERLHSSSIEEAVEKAMNHFEGGYCMLLMSPRKLIAVRDSRGMHPLCYGKRDNGQYVIASESCALDTVGATFIREVLPGEILVFSAEGIKSIRTHCGKDPERLCVFEYVYTARPDSSIAGCVVQSARKRAGALLAKAHPVDADIVVGVPDSGLDAALGYAEESGIPYGIGLIKNKYIGRTFIAPGQDVREDKVKIKLNPVVSAVKGKRVVLVDDSIVRGTTSARIVRLLRSAGATEVHLRSSAPAFLNPCYYGTDIDSREALIACHHTVEEIAKIVGADTLGYLRIEDVTKLGDCGHCGGYCTACFDGNYPTAVPKKYINKFDNKISESEN
;
A
#
# COMPACT_ATOMS: atom_id res chain seq x y z
N MET A 1 2.25 -2.28 -0.66
CA MET A 1 2.31 -3.76 -0.61
C MET A 1 1.06 -4.29 0.06
N GLY A 2 0.66 -5.56 -0.20
CA GLY A 2 -0.50 -6.20 0.42
C GLY A 2 -0.16 -7.61 0.92
N ILE A 3 -0.61 -7.93 2.12
CA ILE A 3 -0.41 -9.23 2.76
C ILE A 3 -1.75 -9.88 3.07
N PHE A 4 -1.78 -11.20 2.93
CA PHE A 4 -2.95 -12.02 3.21
C PHE A 4 -2.53 -13.33 3.88
N GLY A 5 -3.27 -13.78 4.89
CA GLY A 5 -3.02 -15.03 5.60
C GLY A 5 -4.30 -15.75 5.94
N ILE A 6 -4.25 -17.09 5.98
CA ILE A 6 -5.37 -17.94 6.38
C ILE A 6 -4.86 -19.10 7.24
N ILE A 7 -5.61 -19.45 8.26
CA ILE A 7 -5.38 -20.61 9.13
C ILE A 7 -6.68 -21.26 9.52
N GLY A 8 -6.70 -22.59 9.51
CA GLY A 8 -7.83 -23.42 9.95
C GLY A 8 -7.39 -24.78 10.45
N ASN A 9 -8.32 -25.51 11.03
CA ASN A 9 -8.04 -26.86 11.51
C ASN A 9 -8.20 -27.92 10.42
N ASP A 10 -8.95 -27.60 9.36
CA ASP A 10 -9.23 -28.52 8.27
C ASP A 10 -8.13 -28.44 7.22
N ASN A 11 -7.75 -29.58 6.70
CA ASN A 11 -6.81 -29.68 5.59
C ASN A 11 -7.55 -29.42 4.27
N THR A 12 -7.50 -28.17 3.80
CA THR A 12 -8.24 -27.68 2.64
C THR A 12 -7.33 -26.98 1.63
N THR A 13 -7.88 -26.62 0.49
CA THR A 13 -7.19 -25.84 -0.56
C THR A 13 -7.03 -24.36 -0.15
N VAL A 14 -6.24 -24.10 0.90
CA VAL A 14 -6.00 -22.73 1.41
C VAL A 14 -5.35 -21.82 0.37
N ALA A 15 -4.61 -22.40 -0.60
CA ALA A 15 -3.98 -21.65 -1.69
C ALA A 15 -5.00 -20.84 -2.50
N ASN A 16 -6.17 -21.40 -2.81
CA ASN A 16 -7.22 -20.72 -3.55
C ASN A 16 -7.77 -19.51 -2.78
N SER A 17 -7.93 -19.65 -1.47
CA SER A 17 -8.37 -18.53 -0.63
C SER A 17 -7.33 -17.40 -0.60
N VAL A 18 -6.03 -17.75 -0.52
CA VAL A 18 -4.95 -16.74 -0.60
C VAL A 18 -4.91 -16.10 -1.97
N TYR A 19 -5.07 -16.88 -3.05
CA TYR A 19 -5.15 -16.35 -4.42
C TYR A 19 -6.25 -15.27 -4.54
N TYR A 20 -7.47 -15.57 -4.11
CA TYR A 20 -8.58 -14.59 -4.15
C TYR A 20 -8.33 -13.38 -3.25
N GLY A 21 -7.79 -13.59 -2.05
CA GLY A 21 -7.41 -12.51 -1.15
C GLY A 21 -6.33 -11.60 -1.75
N LEU A 22 -5.30 -12.15 -2.38
CA LEU A 22 -4.28 -11.38 -3.08
C LEU A 22 -4.83 -10.67 -4.32
N TYR A 23 -5.75 -11.30 -5.05
CA TYR A 23 -6.43 -10.68 -6.18
C TYR A 23 -7.24 -9.46 -5.74
N ALA A 24 -7.92 -9.53 -4.59
CA ALA A 24 -8.60 -8.38 -3.98
C ALA A 24 -7.63 -7.26 -3.56
N LEU A 25 -6.38 -7.62 -3.22
CA LEU A 25 -5.32 -6.69 -2.83
C LEU A 25 -4.39 -6.29 -3.99
N GLN A 26 -4.69 -6.65 -5.25
CA GLN A 26 -3.83 -6.40 -6.40
C GLN A 26 -3.49 -4.91 -6.60
N HIS A 27 -4.38 -4.01 -6.21
CA HIS A 27 -4.15 -2.56 -6.26
C HIS A 27 -2.98 -2.11 -5.36
N ARG A 28 -2.64 -2.88 -4.33
CA ARG A 28 -1.52 -2.62 -3.41
C ARG A 28 -0.16 -3.08 -3.96
N GLY A 29 -0.14 -3.93 -4.99
CA GLY A 29 1.10 -4.39 -5.59
C GLY A 29 0.90 -5.08 -6.94
N GLN A 30 1.74 -4.76 -7.93
CA GLN A 30 1.60 -5.26 -9.32
C GLN A 30 2.94 -5.71 -9.92
N GLU A 31 4.00 -5.79 -9.13
CA GLU A 31 5.33 -6.19 -9.62
C GLU A 31 5.60 -7.67 -9.46
N SER A 32 5.20 -8.23 -8.34
CA SER A 32 5.32 -9.66 -8.07
C SER A 32 4.24 -10.12 -7.10
N ALA A 33 3.97 -11.42 -7.13
CA ALA A 33 3.08 -12.09 -6.19
C ALA A 33 3.70 -13.39 -5.71
N GLY A 34 3.37 -13.83 -4.50
CA GLY A 34 3.84 -15.08 -3.94
C GLY A 34 2.88 -15.66 -2.92
N ILE A 35 2.87 -16.98 -2.83
CA ILE A 35 2.11 -17.77 -1.86
C ILE A 35 3.02 -18.82 -1.25
N VAL A 36 2.90 -19.01 0.05
CA VAL A 36 3.47 -20.14 0.80
C VAL A 36 2.36 -20.87 1.51
N VAL A 37 2.22 -22.17 1.24
CA VAL A 37 1.28 -23.06 1.91
C VAL A 37 2.04 -23.96 2.87
N ASN A 38 1.51 -24.13 4.05
CA ASN A 38 2.02 -25.03 5.07
C ASN A 38 1.07 -26.24 5.21
N ASP A 39 1.62 -27.41 4.88
CA ASP A 39 1.01 -28.72 5.04
C ASP A 39 1.80 -29.48 6.11
N ASP A 40 1.37 -29.36 7.34
CA ASP A 40 1.93 -30.03 8.53
C ASP A 40 3.47 -29.85 8.68
N GLY A 41 3.96 -28.62 8.43
CA GLY A 41 5.39 -28.28 8.49
C GLY A 41 6.13 -28.35 7.17
N ILE A 42 5.52 -28.89 6.12
CA ILE A 42 6.05 -28.85 4.77
C ILE A 42 5.58 -27.57 4.09
N PHE A 43 6.53 -26.68 3.78
CA PHE A 43 6.23 -25.44 3.09
C PHE A 43 6.39 -25.61 1.59
N ARG A 44 5.29 -25.39 0.86
CA ARG A 44 5.27 -25.29 -0.59
C ARG A 44 5.19 -23.83 -0.98
N THR A 45 6.08 -23.40 -1.86
CA THR A 45 6.23 -21.99 -2.22
C THR A 45 6.17 -21.82 -3.73
N HIS A 46 5.39 -20.85 -4.17
CA HIS A 46 5.46 -20.33 -5.51
C HIS A 46 5.40 -18.80 -5.48
N LYS A 47 6.32 -18.15 -6.17
CA LYS A 47 6.40 -16.68 -6.29
C LYS A 47 7.08 -16.31 -7.59
N ASP A 48 6.57 -15.26 -8.24
CA ASP A 48 7.16 -14.74 -9.47
C ASP A 48 6.82 -13.27 -9.69
N SER A 49 7.46 -12.68 -10.69
CA SER A 49 7.15 -11.34 -11.19
C SER A 49 5.87 -11.39 -12.03
N GLY A 50 4.97 -10.44 -11.82
CA GLY A 50 3.70 -10.34 -12.54
C GLY A 50 2.51 -10.06 -11.63
N LEU A 51 1.33 -10.01 -12.24
CA LEU A 51 0.07 -9.91 -11.53
C LEU A 51 -0.32 -11.27 -10.93
N VAL A 52 -1.23 -11.26 -9.97
CA VAL A 52 -1.69 -12.48 -9.28
C VAL A 52 -2.19 -13.55 -10.26
N ASN A 53 -2.98 -13.14 -11.27
CA ASN A 53 -3.50 -14.06 -12.29
C ASN A 53 -2.43 -14.55 -13.28
N ASP A 54 -1.32 -13.81 -13.45
CA ASP A 54 -0.23 -14.22 -14.33
C ASP A 54 0.70 -15.21 -13.62
N VAL A 55 0.90 -15.01 -12.31
CA VAL A 55 1.79 -15.84 -11.48
C VAL A 55 1.13 -17.16 -11.08
N PHE A 56 -0.17 -17.15 -10.78
CA PHE A 56 -0.88 -18.32 -10.26
C PHE A 56 -1.86 -18.86 -11.30
N THR A 57 -1.34 -19.74 -12.18
CA THR A 57 -2.19 -20.53 -13.07
C THR A 57 -2.93 -21.63 -12.29
N LYS A 58 -3.90 -22.27 -12.93
CA LYS A 58 -4.64 -23.39 -12.31
C LYS A 58 -3.70 -24.51 -11.86
N GLU A 59 -2.72 -24.85 -12.69
CA GLU A 59 -1.74 -25.91 -12.43
C GLU A 59 -0.87 -25.57 -11.21
N VAL A 60 -0.46 -24.31 -11.08
CA VAL A 60 0.31 -23.83 -9.92
C VAL A 60 -0.51 -23.92 -8.64
N LEU A 61 -1.79 -23.53 -8.69
CA LEU A 61 -2.68 -23.61 -7.54
C LEU A 61 -2.95 -25.07 -7.12
N GLU A 62 -3.16 -25.97 -8.08
CA GLU A 62 -3.33 -27.40 -7.83
C GLU A 62 -2.07 -28.05 -7.23
N ALA A 63 -0.88 -27.60 -7.66
CA ALA A 63 0.40 -28.10 -7.15
C ALA A 63 0.65 -27.79 -5.67
N PHE A 64 -0.01 -26.79 -5.10
CA PHE A 64 0.05 -26.55 -3.65
C PHE A 64 -0.63 -27.66 -2.84
N GLY A 65 -1.63 -28.34 -3.42
CA GLY A 65 -2.42 -29.34 -2.70
C GLY A 65 -3.20 -28.74 -1.53
N ASN A 66 -3.42 -29.58 -0.53
CA ASN A 66 -4.08 -29.17 0.71
C ASN A 66 -3.08 -28.58 1.71
N GLY A 67 -3.58 -27.79 2.67
CA GLY A 67 -2.81 -27.25 3.78
C GLY A 67 -3.71 -26.66 4.85
N LYS A 68 -3.17 -26.46 6.05
CA LYS A 68 -3.89 -25.87 7.20
C LYS A 68 -3.72 -24.38 7.31
N MET A 69 -2.64 -23.84 6.76
CA MET A 69 -2.38 -22.40 6.74
C MET A 69 -1.58 -21.99 5.51
N ALA A 70 -1.76 -20.73 5.13
CA ALA A 70 -0.99 -20.14 4.05
C ALA A 70 -0.85 -18.64 4.25
N ILE A 71 0.22 -18.06 3.70
CA ILE A 71 0.42 -16.63 3.59
C ILE A 71 0.71 -16.25 2.15
N GLY A 72 0.31 -15.03 1.77
CA GLY A 72 0.55 -14.49 0.45
C GLY A 72 0.90 -13.01 0.50
N HIS A 73 1.53 -12.56 -0.58
CA HIS A 73 2.02 -11.20 -0.74
C HIS A 73 1.83 -10.70 -2.17
N VAL A 74 1.48 -9.42 -2.31
CA VAL A 74 1.59 -8.65 -3.56
C VAL A 74 2.52 -7.48 -3.35
N ARG A 75 3.54 -7.38 -4.21
CA ARG A 75 4.61 -6.39 -4.08
C ARG A 75 4.37 -5.17 -4.94
N TYR A 76 4.63 -4.01 -4.35
CA TYR A 76 4.88 -2.76 -5.03
C TYR A 76 6.34 -2.35 -4.75
N GLY A 77 7.17 -2.26 -5.77
CA GLY A 77 8.60 -2.02 -5.59
C GLY A 77 8.89 -0.57 -5.20
N THR A 78 9.22 -0.38 -3.96
CA THR A 78 9.75 0.88 -3.43
C THR A 78 11.27 0.91 -3.42
N LEU A 79 11.90 -0.27 -3.35
CA LEU A 79 13.34 -0.48 -3.42
C LEU A 79 13.67 -1.83 -4.07
N GLY A 80 14.86 -1.89 -4.65
CA GLY A 80 15.39 -3.11 -5.26
C GLY A 80 14.94 -3.30 -6.71
N THR A 81 15.59 -4.25 -7.37
CA THR A 81 15.25 -4.64 -8.73
C THR A 81 13.92 -5.41 -8.76
N LYS A 82 13.27 -5.43 -9.94
CA LYS A 82 12.09 -6.25 -10.22
C LYS A 82 12.39 -7.74 -10.29
N GLU A 83 13.49 -8.17 -9.71
CA GLU A 83 13.93 -9.54 -9.77
C GLU A 83 13.00 -10.42 -8.94
N ARG A 84 12.73 -11.61 -9.47
CA ARG A 84 11.97 -12.67 -8.81
C ARG A 84 12.48 -12.98 -7.40
N ILE A 85 13.78 -12.82 -7.18
CA ILE A 85 14.41 -13.07 -5.88
C ILE A 85 13.82 -12.18 -4.77
N ASN A 86 13.42 -10.96 -5.12
CA ASN A 86 12.82 -9.98 -4.22
C ASN A 86 11.30 -10.17 -4.00
N ALA A 87 10.68 -11.19 -4.61
CA ALA A 87 9.29 -11.51 -4.35
C ALA A 87 9.13 -12.13 -2.95
N GLU A 88 8.08 -11.73 -2.26
CA GLU A 88 7.69 -12.29 -0.96
C GLU A 88 6.51 -13.27 -1.14
N PRO A 89 6.27 -14.20 -0.18
CA PRO A 89 6.94 -14.35 1.11
C PRO A 89 8.37 -14.86 1.03
N ILE A 90 9.20 -14.45 2.00
CA ILE A 90 10.53 -15.01 2.20
C ILE A 90 10.41 -16.27 3.06
N VAL A 91 11.04 -17.36 2.62
CA VAL A 91 11.08 -18.63 3.38
C VAL A 91 12.51 -18.89 3.81
N VAL A 92 12.68 -19.10 5.10
CA VAL A 92 13.99 -19.38 5.70
C VAL A 92 13.97 -20.67 6.50
N ASN A 93 15.08 -21.39 6.46
CA ASN A 93 15.31 -22.58 7.28
C ASN A 93 16.31 -22.23 8.39
N HIS A 94 16.01 -22.59 9.61
CA HIS A 94 16.90 -22.37 10.73
C HIS A 94 16.86 -23.56 11.70
N ILE A 95 17.76 -23.59 12.67
CA ILE A 95 17.95 -24.75 13.56
C ILE A 95 16.67 -25.16 14.33
N LYS A 96 15.73 -24.25 14.56
CA LYS A 96 14.45 -24.53 15.23
C LYS A 96 13.26 -24.70 14.28
N GLY A 97 13.50 -24.86 12.96
CA GLY A 97 12.47 -25.17 11.97
C GLY A 97 12.45 -24.22 10.77
N ARG A 98 11.29 -24.06 10.18
CA ARG A 98 11.05 -23.17 9.02
C ARG A 98 10.19 -21.98 9.41
N LEU A 99 10.45 -20.85 8.76
CA LEU A 99 9.61 -19.66 8.85
C LEU A 99 9.32 -19.15 7.45
N ALA A 100 8.11 -18.62 7.25
CA ALA A 100 7.77 -17.81 6.09
C ALA A 100 7.31 -16.43 6.57
N LEU A 101 7.74 -15.36 5.91
CA LEU A 101 7.45 -13.99 6.27
C LEU A 101 6.98 -13.19 5.05
N ALA A 102 5.88 -12.46 5.21
CA ALA A 102 5.37 -11.47 4.26
C ALA A 102 5.19 -10.13 4.98
N THR A 103 5.56 -9.03 4.31
CA THR A 103 5.57 -7.70 4.92
C THR A 103 4.80 -6.66 4.11
N ASN A 104 4.24 -5.67 4.78
CA ASN A 104 3.68 -4.46 4.18
C ASN A 104 4.22 -3.25 4.93
N GLY A 105 4.87 -2.36 4.23
CA GLY A 105 5.53 -1.19 4.81
C GLY A 105 7.05 -1.27 4.71
N ARG A 106 7.76 -0.51 5.55
CA ARG A 106 9.21 -0.42 5.50
C ARG A 106 9.82 -0.01 6.84
N LEU A 107 10.99 -0.56 7.14
CA LEU A 107 11.82 -0.11 8.24
C LEU A 107 12.70 1.07 7.82
N THR A 108 12.76 2.11 8.65
CA THR A 108 13.66 3.25 8.42
C THR A 108 15.10 2.97 8.81
N ASN A 109 15.33 1.96 9.65
CA ASN A 109 16.65 1.51 10.11
C ASN A 109 17.13 0.19 9.48
N VAL A 110 16.50 -0.26 8.38
CA VAL A 110 16.81 -1.56 7.75
C VAL A 110 18.27 -1.71 7.35
N GLU A 111 18.89 -0.64 6.83
CA GLU A 111 20.30 -0.66 6.38
C GLU A 111 21.26 -0.79 7.56
N ASP A 112 20.97 -0.12 8.67
CA ASP A 112 21.78 -0.24 9.90
C ASP A 112 21.69 -1.67 10.46
N LEU A 113 20.48 -2.25 10.50
CA LEU A 113 20.26 -3.64 10.93
C LEU A 113 20.96 -4.64 9.99
N ARG A 114 20.85 -4.44 8.66
CA ARG A 114 21.53 -5.29 7.66
C ARG A 114 23.02 -5.28 7.89
N ARG A 115 23.62 -4.09 8.00
CA ARG A 115 25.06 -3.92 8.22
C ARG A 115 25.53 -4.59 9.53
N GLU A 116 24.77 -4.44 10.62
CA GLU A 116 25.08 -5.10 11.88
C GLU A 116 25.13 -6.63 11.73
N LEU A 117 24.15 -7.20 11.03
CA LEU A 117 24.07 -8.64 10.81
C LEU A 117 25.16 -9.15 9.85
N GLU A 118 25.49 -8.41 8.79
CA GLU A 118 26.58 -8.72 7.87
C GLU A 118 27.94 -8.71 8.60
N MET A 119 28.18 -7.77 9.49
CA MET A 119 29.37 -7.74 10.35
C MET A 119 29.46 -8.93 11.32
N GLN A 120 28.33 -9.61 11.59
CA GLN A 120 28.25 -10.86 12.35
C GLN A 120 28.37 -12.09 11.44
N GLY A 121 28.66 -11.92 10.13
CA GLY A 121 28.84 -12.98 9.16
C GLY A 121 27.56 -13.47 8.49
N MET A 122 26.44 -12.75 8.63
CA MET A 122 25.20 -13.11 7.93
C MET A 122 25.29 -12.75 6.44
N ILE A 123 24.77 -13.63 5.57
CA ILE A 123 24.71 -13.44 4.13
C ILE A 123 23.24 -13.22 3.74
N PHE A 124 22.99 -12.16 2.98
CA PHE A 124 21.68 -11.85 2.42
C PHE A 124 21.61 -12.16 0.93
N HIS A 125 20.47 -12.64 0.47
CA HIS A 125 20.24 -13.02 -0.92
C HIS A 125 19.32 -12.04 -1.64
N THR A 126 18.62 -11.19 -0.90
CA THR A 126 17.64 -10.25 -1.43
C THR A 126 17.91 -8.83 -0.91
N ASN A 127 17.25 -7.86 -1.51
CA ASN A 127 17.31 -6.45 -1.07
C ASN A 127 16.02 -6.02 -0.34
N VAL A 128 15.20 -6.98 0.13
CA VAL A 128 13.93 -6.66 0.79
C VAL A 128 14.07 -6.64 2.31
N ASP A 129 13.32 -5.76 2.94
CA ASP A 129 13.28 -5.62 4.41
C ASP A 129 12.89 -6.94 5.08
N ALA A 130 12.02 -7.73 4.44
CA ALA A 130 11.54 -9.01 4.98
C ALA A 130 12.68 -10.00 5.29
N GLU A 131 13.76 -10.01 4.52
CA GLU A 131 14.90 -10.89 4.81
C GLU A 131 15.64 -10.41 6.06
N VAL A 132 15.86 -9.11 6.20
CA VAL A 132 16.50 -8.51 7.40
C VAL A 132 15.63 -8.73 8.64
N ILE A 133 14.31 -8.49 8.52
CA ILE A 133 13.35 -8.74 9.60
C ILE A 133 13.40 -10.21 10.02
N SER A 134 13.39 -11.15 9.07
CA SER A 134 13.47 -12.58 9.38
C SER A 134 14.77 -12.95 10.09
N ALA A 135 15.89 -12.33 9.71
CA ALA A 135 17.19 -12.54 10.30
C ALA A 135 17.23 -12.08 11.77
N VAL A 136 16.69 -10.89 12.07
CA VAL A 136 16.56 -10.40 13.45
C VAL A 136 15.67 -11.32 14.30
N ILE A 137 14.51 -11.72 13.77
CA ILE A 137 13.61 -12.65 14.47
C ILE A 137 14.30 -13.99 14.75
N ILE A 138 15.08 -14.53 13.81
CA ILE A 138 15.83 -15.78 14.00
C ILE A 138 16.90 -15.61 15.06
N LYS A 139 17.64 -14.49 15.06
CA LYS A 139 18.65 -14.16 16.11
C LYS A 139 17.99 -14.19 17.48
N GLU A 140 16.87 -13.51 17.66
CA GLU A 140 16.11 -13.51 18.92
C GLU A 140 15.55 -14.91 19.25
N ARG A 141 15.16 -15.70 18.23
CA ARG A 141 14.61 -17.05 18.42
C ARG A 141 15.61 -18.03 19.02
N LEU A 142 16.91 -17.81 18.85
CA LEU A 142 17.95 -18.64 19.50
C LEU A 142 17.87 -18.55 21.01
N HIS A 143 17.48 -17.40 21.54
CA HIS A 143 17.44 -17.07 22.98
C HIS A 143 16.00 -16.93 23.52
N SER A 144 14.99 -17.41 22.77
CA SER A 144 13.58 -17.34 23.17
C SER A 144 12.96 -18.74 23.27
N SER A 145 12.01 -18.88 24.18
CA SER A 145 11.28 -20.14 24.42
C SER A 145 10.29 -20.45 23.28
N SER A 146 9.71 -19.40 22.70
CA SER A 146 8.71 -19.50 21.62
C SER A 146 9.01 -18.54 20.47
N ILE A 147 8.33 -18.72 19.34
CA ILE A 147 8.49 -17.83 18.18
C ILE A 147 7.84 -16.47 18.44
N GLU A 148 6.71 -16.43 19.14
CA GLU A 148 6.04 -15.18 19.51
C GLU A 148 6.88 -14.34 20.47
N GLU A 149 7.60 -14.96 21.41
CA GLU A 149 8.58 -14.26 22.28
C GLU A 149 9.75 -13.69 21.46
N ALA A 150 10.21 -14.43 20.46
CA ALA A 150 11.26 -13.94 19.56
C ALA A 150 10.79 -12.72 18.73
N VAL A 151 9.54 -12.76 18.22
CA VAL A 151 8.93 -11.64 17.51
C VAL A 151 8.78 -10.43 18.41
N GLU A 152 8.31 -10.63 19.66
CA GLU A 152 8.16 -9.58 20.65
C GLU A 152 9.49 -8.88 20.95
N LYS A 153 10.58 -9.65 21.12
CA LYS A 153 11.93 -9.09 21.31
C LYS A 153 12.45 -8.37 20.07
N ALA A 154 12.23 -8.98 18.89
CA ALA A 154 12.66 -8.40 17.62
C ALA A 154 12.02 -7.03 17.34
N MET A 155 10.77 -6.81 17.75
CA MET A 155 10.09 -5.52 17.59
C MET A 155 10.80 -4.36 18.29
N ASN A 156 11.63 -4.62 19.32
CA ASN A 156 12.42 -3.57 19.97
C ASN A 156 13.57 -3.04 19.10
N HIS A 157 13.94 -3.78 18.04
CA HIS A 157 14.99 -3.38 17.10
C HIS A 157 14.45 -2.67 15.87
N PHE A 158 13.14 -2.72 15.62
CA PHE A 158 12.53 -2.20 14.39
C PHE A 158 12.05 -0.77 14.55
N GLU A 159 12.52 0.11 13.66
CA GLU A 159 11.97 1.45 13.48
C GLU A 159 11.32 1.56 12.10
N GLY A 160 10.17 2.22 12.02
CA GLY A 160 9.45 2.40 10.76
C GLY A 160 7.97 2.05 10.86
N GLY A 161 7.32 1.91 9.70
CA GLY A 161 5.92 1.52 9.59
C GLY A 161 5.82 0.16 8.91
N TYR A 162 5.30 -0.85 9.60
CA TYR A 162 5.21 -2.20 9.07
C TYR A 162 4.02 -2.99 9.60
N CYS A 163 3.47 -3.82 8.73
CA CYS A 163 2.68 -4.99 9.11
C CYS A 163 3.39 -6.24 8.60
N MET A 164 3.33 -7.33 9.33
CA MET A 164 3.89 -8.60 8.88
C MET A 164 3.02 -9.79 9.24
N LEU A 165 3.06 -10.80 8.36
CA LEU A 165 2.54 -12.13 8.62
C LEU A 165 3.72 -13.10 8.65
N LEU A 166 3.87 -13.77 9.78
CA LEU A 166 4.89 -14.80 9.96
C LEU A 166 4.19 -16.13 10.16
N MET A 167 4.60 -17.14 9.38
CA MET A 167 4.09 -18.50 9.47
C MET A 167 5.20 -19.44 9.91
N SER A 168 4.96 -20.15 11.01
CA SER A 168 5.75 -21.27 11.47
C SER A 168 5.02 -22.60 11.17
N PRO A 169 5.60 -23.77 11.43
CA PRO A 169 4.91 -25.03 11.20
C PRO A 169 3.55 -25.19 11.92
N ARG A 170 3.33 -24.47 13.03
CA ARG A 170 2.11 -24.61 13.85
C ARG A 170 1.37 -23.32 14.13
N LYS A 171 1.90 -22.16 13.77
CA LYS A 171 1.34 -20.85 14.13
C LYS A 171 1.38 -19.89 12.95
N LEU A 172 0.32 -19.12 12.81
CA LEU A 172 0.28 -17.91 12.00
C LEU A 172 0.28 -16.70 12.92
N ILE A 173 1.21 -15.78 12.71
CA ILE A 173 1.41 -14.62 13.58
C ILE A 173 1.23 -13.36 12.76
N ALA A 174 0.34 -12.49 13.19
CA ALA A 174 0.11 -11.17 12.60
C ALA A 174 0.65 -10.10 13.54
N VAL A 175 1.42 -9.16 13.00
CA VAL A 175 2.07 -8.10 13.76
C VAL A 175 1.82 -6.76 13.08
N ARG A 176 1.53 -5.75 13.88
CA ARG A 176 1.43 -4.35 13.45
C ARG A 176 2.41 -3.50 14.25
N ASP A 177 3.10 -2.57 13.59
CA ASP A 177 4.00 -1.65 14.26
C ASP A 177 3.32 -0.84 15.38
N SER A 178 4.10 -0.33 16.34
CA SER A 178 3.59 0.36 17.53
C SER A 178 2.82 1.66 17.24
N ARG A 179 3.01 2.26 16.05
CA ARG A 179 2.29 3.45 15.58
C ARG A 179 1.09 3.12 14.70
N GLY A 180 0.97 1.86 14.26
CA GLY A 180 -0.13 1.41 13.41
C GLY A 180 -0.17 2.11 12.04
N MET A 181 0.99 2.32 11.43
CA MET A 181 1.10 3.12 10.19
C MET A 181 0.35 2.51 9.02
N HIS A 182 0.30 1.19 8.92
CA HIS A 182 -0.44 0.49 7.88
C HIS A 182 -1.62 -0.28 8.45
N PRO A 183 -2.71 -0.45 7.68
CA PRO A 183 -3.86 -1.22 8.13
C PRO A 183 -3.55 -2.73 8.13
N LEU A 184 -4.11 -3.42 9.11
CA LEU A 184 -4.13 -4.87 9.21
C LEU A 184 -5.38 -5.29 9.98
N CYS A 185 -6.17 -6.19 9.43
CA CYS A 185 -7.40 -6.67 10.04
C CYS A 185 -7.51 -8.18 9.96
N TYR A 186 -8.43 -8.74 10.74
CA TYR A 186 -8.75 -10.16 10.65
C TYR A 186 -10.23 -10.43 10.79
N GLY A 187 -10.64 -11.55 10.24
CA GLY A 187 -11.99 -12.06 10.26
C GLY A 187 -12.03 -13.57 10.41
N LYS A 188 -13.23 -14.11 10.42
CA LYS A 188 -13.47 -15.54 10.55
C LYS A 188 -14.50 -16.00 9.52
N ARG A 189 -14.25 -17.11 8.87
CA ARG A 189 -15.18 -17.79 7.97
C ARG A 189 -16.13 -18.71 8.75
N ASP A 190 -17.26 -19.03 8.18
CA ASP A 190 -18.27 -19.92 8.80
C ASP A 190 -17.73 -21.33 9.11
N ASN A 191 -16.75 -21.79 8.33
CA ASN A 191 -16.04 -23.06 8.56
C ASN A 191 -14.99 -23.00 9.68
N GLY A 192 -14.91 -21.87 10.39
CA GLY A 192 -14.02 -21.68 11.53
C GLY A 192 -12.61 -21.18 11.19
N GLN A 193 -12.25 -21.05 9.90
CA GLN A 193 -10.95 -20.52 9.48
C GLN A 193 -10.81 -19.03 9.82
N TYR A 194 -9.64 -18.62 10.32
CA TYR A 194 -9.26 -17.22 10.49
C TYR A 194 -8.55 -16.72 9.26
N VAL A 195 -8.88 -15.50 8.88
CA VAL A 195 -8.30 -14.79 7.73
C VAL A 195 -7.74 -13.47 8.21
N ILE A 196 -6.54 -13.14 7.80
CA ILE A 196 -5.84 -11.89 8.12
C ILE A 196 -5.49 -11.18 6.81
N ALA A 197 -5.74 -9.89 6.70
CA ALA A 197 -5.50 -9.14 5.47
C ALA A 197 -5.12 -7.68 5.75
N SER A 198 -4.42 -7.07 4.80
CA SER A 198 -4.12 -5.64 4.82
C SER A 198 -5.39 -4.78 4.78
N GLU A 199 -6.45 -5.26 4.11
CA GLU A 199 -7.72 -4.53 3.98
C GLU A 199 -8.93 -5.43 4.17
N SER A 200 -10.04 -4.86 4.65
CA SER A 200 -11.30 -5.58 4.90
C SER A 200 -11.93 -6.13 3.61
N CYS A 201 -11.77 -5.45 2.47
CA CYS A 201 -12.27 -5.93 1.18
C CYS A 201 -11.74 -7.32 0.79
N ALA A 202 -10.56 -7.70 1.27
CA ALA A 202 -10.01 -9.03 1.03
C ALA A 202 -10.66 -10.11 1.93
N LEU A 203 -11.15 -9.72 3.12
CA LEU A 203 -11.97 -10.60 3.97
C LEU A 203 -13.31 -10.89 3.30
N ASP A 204 -13.98 -9.85 2.81
CA ASP A 204 -15.25 -9.96 2.10
C ASP A 204 -15.15 -10.88 0.88
N THR A 205 -14.06 -10.71 0.10
CA THR A 205 -13.81 -11.51 -1.11
C THR A 205 -13.73 -13.01 -0.84
N VAL A 206 -13.26 -13.41 0.34
CA VAL A 206 -13.14 -14.82 0.71
C VAL A 206 -14.27 -15.30 1.64
N GLY A 207 -15.29 -14.49 1.88
CA GLY A 207 -16.44 -14.82 2.72
C GLY A 207 -16.08 -14.93 4.21
N ALA A 208 -15.17 -14.07 4.68
CA ALA A 208 -14.83 -13.99 6.10
C ALA A 208 -15.52 -12.78 6.75
N THR A 209 -16.24 -13.02 7.84
CA THR A 209 -16.84 -11.96 8.65
C THR A 209 -15.73 -11.19 9.38
N PHE A 210 -15.68 -9.87 9.18
CA PHE A 210 -14.76 -8.98 9.89
C PHE A 210 -14.95 -9.06 11.40
N ILE A 211 -13.86 -9.22 12.15
CA ILE A 211 -13.87 -9.21 13.61
C ILE A 211 -13.38 -7.86 14.13
N ARG A 212 -12.13 -7.50 13.80
CA ARG A 212 -11.52 -6.21 14.13
C ARG A 212 -10.20 -5.99 13.43
N GLU A 213 -9.68 -4.80 13.54
CA GLU A 213 -8.28 -4.52 13.19
C GLU A 213 -7.33 -5.06 14.26
N VAL A 214 -6.09 -5.34 13.82
CA VAL A 214 -4.95 -5.58 14.72
C VAL A 214 -4.55 -4.23 15.30
N LEU A 215 -4.43 -4.15 16.62
CA LEU A 215 -4.09 -2.89 17.30
C LEU A 215 -2.65 -2.47 16.99
N PRO A 216 -2.33 -1.16 17.02
CA PRO A 216 -0.97 -0.69 16.98
C PRO A 216 -0.11 -1.34 18.07
N GLY A 217 1.01 -1.96 17.69
CA GLY A 217 1.89 -2.69 18.60
C GLY A 217 1.43 -4.09 19.00
N GLU A 218 0.33 -4.59 18.46
CA GLU A 218 -0.20 -5.91 18.80
C GLU A 218 0.46 -7.02 17.98
N ILE A 219 0.71 -8.14 18.66
CA ILE A 219 1.06 -9.43 18.06
C ILE A 219 -0.11 -10.38 18.28
N LEU A 220 -0.76 -10.82 17.22
CA LEU A 220 -1.80 -11.85 17.26
C LEU A 220 -1.21 -13.19 16.82
N VAL A 221 -1.33 -14.19 17.68
CA VAL A 221 -0.88 -15.55 17.42
C VAL A 221 -2.09 -16.45 17.23
N PHE A 222 -2.23 -16.99 16.04
CA PHE A 222 -3.26 -17.95 15.67
C PHE A 222 -2.66 -19.36 15.69
N SER A 223 -3.30 -20.29 16.39
CA SER A 223 -2.88 -21.67 16.50
C SER A 223 -4.09 -22.61 16.66
N ALA A 224 -3.85 -23.92 16.77
CA ALA A 224 -4.91 -24.88 17.09
C ALA A 224 -5.56 -24.63 18.46
N GLU A 225 -4.87 -23.94 19.37
CA GLU A 225 -5.35 -23.60 20.72
C GLU A 225 -6.21 -22.34 20.72
N GLY A 226 -6.33 -21.63 19.59
CA GLY A 226 -7.07 -20.40 19.43
C GLY A 226 -6.20 -19.18 19.13
N ILE A 227 -6.69 -18.00 19.52
CA ILE A 227 -6.01 -16.71 19.31
C ILE A 227 -5.41 -16.23 20.63
N LYS A 228 -4.11 -15.93 20.62
CA LYS A 228 -3.42 -15.24 21.71
C LYS A 228 -3.04 -13.83 21.27
N SER A 229 -3.41 -12.82 22.06
CA SER A 229 -3.04 -11.41 21.85
C SER A 229 -1.91 -11.04 22.81
N ILE A 230 -0.80 -10.51 22.28
CA ILE A 230 0.33 -9.98 23.05
C ILE A 230 0.36 -8.47 22.78
N ARG A 231 0.31 -7.66 23.83
CA ARG A 231 0.12 -6.20 23.75
C ARG A 231 1.24 -5.40 24.41
N THR A 232 2.39 -6.00 24.63
CA THR A 232 3.54 -5.36 25.28
C THR A 232 4.04 -4.11 24.54
N HIS A 233 3.80 -4.01 23.24
CA HIS A 233 4.14 -2.85 22.42
C HIS A 233 2.97 -1.89 22.16
N CYS A 234 1.76 -2.22 22.60
CA CYS A 234 0.61 -1.33 22.46
C CYS A 234 0.76 -0.10 23.35
N GLY A 235 0.48 1.08 22.77
CA GLY A 235 0.54 2.35 23.52
C GLY A 235 1.94 2.85 23.84
N LYS A 236 3.02 2.19 23.37
CA LYS A 236 4.39 2.69 23.53
C LYS A 236 4.65 3.96 22.76
N ASP A 237 4.06 4.07 21.58
CA ASP A 237 4.19 5.20 20.67
C ASP A 237 2.83 5.82 20.37
N PRO A 238 2.76 7.12 20.03
CA PRO A 238 1.56 7.73 19.48
C PRO A 238 1.15 7.08 18.17
N GLU A 239 -0.13 6.81 17.99
CA GLU A 239 -0.66 6.29 16.72
C GLU A 239 -0.41 7.28 15.57
N ARG A 240 -0.06 6.76 14.40
CA ARG A 240 0.27 7.54 13.20
C ARG A 240 -0.14 6.78 11.94
N LEU A 241 -1.44 6.58 11.75
CA LEU A 241 -1.95 5.95 10.53
C LEU A 241 -1.54 6.76 9.29
N CYS A 242 -1.00 6.10 8.27
CA CYS A 242 -0.68 6.75 7.01
C CYS A 242 -1.96 7.30 6.36
N VAL A 243 -2.09 8.62 6.28
CA VAL A 243 -3.29 9.26 5.72
C VAL A 243 -3.45 8.95 4.23
N PHE A 244 -2.37 8.61 3.55
CA PHE A 244 -2.38 8.24 2.13
C PHE A 244 -3.14 6.93 1.86
N GLU A 245 -3.38 6.11 2.89
CA GLU A 245 -4.30 4.97 2.79
C GLU A 245 -5.71 5.43 2.39
N TYR A 246 -6.22 6.51 2.98
CA TYR A 246 -7.50 7.10 2.58
C TYR A 246 -7.44 7.79 1.23
N VAL A 247 -6.39 8.55 0.98
CA VAL A 247 -6.28 9.35 -0.24
C VAL A 247 -6.21 8.48 -1.49
N TYR A 248 -5.37 7.42 -1.43
CA TYR A 248 -5.02 6.67 -2.65
C TYR A 248 -4.95 5.16 -2.45
N THR A 249 -4.24 4.66 -1.40
CA THR A 249 -3.76 3.28 -1.39
C THR A 249 -4.87 2.26 -1.24
N ALA A 250 -5.80 2.47 -0.27
CA ALA A 250 -6.84 1.50 0.02
C ALA A 250 -7.99 1.55 -0.98
N ARG A 251 -8.70 0.44 -1.13
CA ARG A 251 -9.92 0.39 -1.94
C ARG A 251 -11.05 1.16 -1.29
N PRO A 252 -11.95 1.80 -2.08
CA PRO A 252 -13.06 2.58 -1.53
C PRO A 252 -14.01 1.78 -0.63
N ASP A 253 -14.17 0.50 -0.91
CA ASP A 253 -15.03 -0.44 -0.16
C ASP A 253 -14.36 -1.00 1.10
N SER A 254 -13.10 -0.67 1.37
CA SER A 254 -12.42 -1.04 2.61
C SER A 254 -12.79 -0.12 3.76
N SER A 255 -12.76 -0.66 4.99
CA SER A 255 -12.84 0.10 6.24
C SER A 255 -11.50 0.09 6.94
N ILE A 256 -11.02 1.26 7.37
CA ILE A 256 -9.76 1.45 8.09
C ILE A 256 -10.03 2.37 9.29
N ALA A 257 -9.59 1.98 10.46
CA ALA A 257 -9.79 2.70 11.72
C ALA A 257 -11.27 3.13 11.93
N GLY A 258 -12.21 2.23 11.57
CA GLY A 258 -13.64 2.47 11.69
C GLY A 258 -14.26 3.38 10.63
N CYS A 259 -13.47 3.85 9.65
CA CYS A 259 -13.95 4.71 8.58
C CYS A 259 -13.92 3.99 7.22
N VAL A 260 -15.03 4.03 6.49
CA VAL A 260 -15.07 3.55 5.10
C VAL A 260 -14.27 4.51 4.21
N VAL A 261 -13.34 3.98 3.42
CA VAL A 261 -12.42 4.78 2.59
C VAL A 261 -13.18 5.68 1.61
N GLN A 262 -14.28 5.20 1.02
CA GLN A 262 -15.13 6.01 0.15
C GLN A 262 -15.64 7.27 0.87
N SER A 263 -16.12 7.12 2.12
CA SER A 263 -16.63 8.25 2.91
C SER A 263 -15.52 9.26 3.21
N ALA A 264 -14.30 8.79 3.50
CA ALA A 264 -13.14 9.66 3.70
C ALA A 264 -12.79 10.45 2.43
N ARG A 265 -12.82 9.81 1.25
CA ARG A 265 -12.58 10.47 -0.03
C ARG A 265 -13.66 11.48 -0.40
N LYS A 266 -14.94 11.15 -0.17
CA LYS A 266 -16.04 12.13 -0.35
C LYS A 266 -15.85 13.35 0.54
N ARG A 267 -15.45 13.14 1.80
CA ARG A 267 -15.14 14.23 2.73
C ARG A 267 -13.98 15.09 2.24
N ALA A 268 -12.93 14.48 1.68
CA ALA A 268 -11.82 15.22 1.05
C ALA A 268 -12.32 16.13 -0.06
N GLY A 269 -13.20 15.64 -0.92
CA GLY A 269 -13.82 16.42 -1.99
C GLY A 269 -14.66 17.60 -1.47
N ALA A 270 -15.48 17.39 -0.43
CA ALA A 270 -16.27 18.43 0.18
C ALA A 270 -15.41 19.53 0.82
N LEU A 271 -14.34 19.15 1.55
CA LEU A 271 -13.38 20.09 2.13
C LEU A 271 -12.63 20.86 1.04
N LEU A 272 -12.28 20.20 -0.05
CA LEU A 272 -11.61 20.80 -1.20
C LEU A 272 -12.52 21.84 -1.90
N ALA A 273 -13.83 21.56 -2.05
CA ALA A 273 -14.79 22.51 -2.60
C ALA A 273 -14.92 23.77 -1.74
N LYS A 274 -14.94 23.63 -0.42
CA LYS A 274 -14.95 24.78 0.52
C LYS A 274 -13.69 25.62 0.43
N ALA A 275 -12.53 24.96 0.29
CA ALA A 275 -11.24 25.65 0.25
C ALA A 275 -10.98 26.34 -1.08
N HIS A 276 -11.46 25.78 -2.19
CA HIS A 276 -11.19 26.22 -3.56
C HIS A 276 -12.46 26.27 -4.40
N PRO A 277 -13.43 27.13 -4.07
CA PRO A 277 -14.64 27.29 -4.88
C PRO A 277 -14.30 27.85 -6.26
N VAL A 278 -15.08 27.45 -7.27
CA VAL A 278 -14.94 27.94 -8.63
C VAL A 278 -16.28 27.86 -9.36
N ASP A 279 -16.54 28.80 -10.26
CA ASP A 279 -17.71 28.75 -11.15
C ASP A 279 -17.39 27.84 -12.34
N ALA A 280 -18.09 26.73 -12.45
CA ALA A 280 -17.89 25.72 -13.48
C ALA A 280 -19.19 24.97 -13.79
N ASP A 281 -19.19 24.23 -14.91
CA ASP A 281 -20.38 23.59 -15.43
C ASP A 281 -20.48 22.09 -15.09
N ILE A 282 -19.36 21.48 -14.73
CA ILE A 282 -19.29 20.03 -14.44
C ILE A 282 -18.09 19.70 -13.56
N VAL A 283 -18.29 18.76 -12.62
CA VAL A 283 -17.19 18.11 -11.86
C VAL A 283 -16.91 16.75 -12.47
N VAL A 284 -15.63 16.48 -12.74
CA VAL A 284 -15.14 15.23 -13.32
C VAL A 284 -14.04 14.65 -12.42
N GLY A 285 -14.16 13.38 -12.04
CA GLY A 285 -13.11 12.66 -11.32
C GLY A 285 -12.15 11.95 -12.25
N VAL A 286 -10.86 11.93 -11.87
CA VAL A 286 -9.87 11.08 -12.54
C VAL A 286 -10.05 9.64 -12.09
N PRO A 287 -10.33 8.68 -12.99
CA PRO A 287 -10.47 7.27 -12.61
C PRO A 287 -9.14 6.63 -12.16
N ASP A 288 -9.09 5.80 -11.09
CA ASP A 288 -10.22 5.39 -10.25
C ASP A 288 -10.29 6.20 -8.95
N SER A 289 -9.16 6.68 -8.43
CA SER A 289 -8.98 7.23 -7.09
C SER A 289 -9.59 8.62 -6.88
N GLY A 290 -9.71 9.42 -7.95
CA GLY A 290 -10.33 10.76 -7.89
C GLY A 290 -11.88 10.76 -7.93
N LEU A 291 -12.53 9.61 -8.20
CA LEU A 291 -13.98 9.56 -8.44
C LEU A 291 -14.79 9.94 -7.19
N ASP A 292 -14.46 9.35 -6.04
CA ASP A 292 -15.20 9.58 -4.79
C ASP A 292 -15.00 11.02 -4.28
N ALA A 293 -13.78 11.55 -4.41
CA ALA A 293 -13.49 12.95 -4.07
C ALA A 293 -14.24 13.92 -5.00
N ALA A 294 -14.31 13.61 -6.31
CA ALA A 294 -15.10 14.40 -7.25
C ALA A 294 -16.59 14.40 -6.90
N LEU A 295 -17.13 13.26 -6.47
CA LEU A 295 -18.51 13.17 -6.01
C LEU A 295 -18.73 14.07 -4.79
N GLY A 296 -17.83 14.01 -3.79
CA GLY A 296 -17.91 14.88 -2.61
C GLY A 296 -17.76 16.37 -2.93
N TYR A 297 -16.90 16.71 -3.90
CA TYR A 297 -16.76 18.09 -4.38
C TYR A 297 -18.05 18.57 -5.05
N ALA A 298 -18.67 17.75 -5.89
CA ALA A 298 -19.92 18.08 -6.57
C ALA A 298 -21.08 18.27 -5.60
N GLU A 299 -21.24 17.36 -4.64
CA GLU A 299 -22.29 17.45 -3.61
C GLU A 299 -22.17 18.74 -2.77
N GLU A 300 -20.96 19.15 -2.41
CA GLU A 300 -20.72 20.35 -1.59
C GLU A 300 -20.84 21.64 -2.39
N SER A 301 -20.33 21.66 -3.64
CA SER A 301 -20.32 22.86 -4.48
C SER A 301 -21.66 23.12 -5.18
N GLY A 302 -22.52 22.10 -5.30
CA GLY A 302 -23.73 22.14 -6.12
C GLY A 302 -23.47 22.06 -7.63
N ILE A 303 -22.21 21.94 -8.08
CA ILE A 303 -21.87 21.75 -9.49
C ILE A 303 -22.16 20.30 -9.89
N PRO A 304 -22.88 20.04 -11.01
CA PRO A 304 -23.21 18.68 -11.41
C PRO A 304 -21.99 17.76 -11.57
N TYR A 305 -22.05 16.55 -11.00
CA TYR A 305 -21.08 15.50 -11.28
C TYR A 305 -21.33 14.86 -12.65
N GLY A 306 -20.27 14.57 -13.40
CA GLY A 306 -20.37 13.86 -14.66
C GLY A 306 -19.17 12.98 -14.99
N ILE A 307 -19.40 11.94 -15.79
CA ILE A 307 -18.35 11.06 -16.28
C ILE A 307 -17.69 11.71 -17.50
N GLY A 308 -16.64 12.48 -17.25
CA GLY A 308 -15.86 13.13 -18.32
C GLY A 308 -14.69 12.31 -18.83
N LEU A 309 -14.27 11.28 -18.09
CA LEU A 309 -13.14 10.41 -18.39
C LEU A 309 -13.51 8.94 -18.20
N ILE A 310 -13.12 8.08 -19.16
CA ILE A 310 -13.29 6.63 -19.07
C ILE A 310 -11.92 5.96 -19.07
N LYS A 311 -11.71 5.08 -18.09
CA LYS A 311 -10.52 4.21 -18.01
C LYS A 311 -10.80 2.90 -18.73
N ASN A 312 -9.90 2.49 -19.62
CA ASN A 312 -9.93 1.15 -20.18
C ASN A 312 -9.53 0.13 -19.10
N LYS A 313 -10.50 -0.66 -18.64
CA LYS A 313 -10.32 -1.65 -17.57
C LYS A 313 -9.48 -2.86 -17.98
N TYR A 314 -9.33 -3.10 -19.29
CA TYR A 314 -8.54 -4.23 -19.80
C TYR A 314 -7.04 -3.93 -19.90
N ILE A 315 -6.62 -2.70 -19.62
CA ILE A 315 -5.22 -2.31 -19.63
C ILE A 315 -4.75 -2.12 -18.18
N GLY A 316 -3.82 -2.99 -17.75
CA GLY A 316 -3.18 -2.92 -16.44
C GLY A 316 -2.35 -1.64 -16.24
N ARG A 317 -1.81 -1.42 -15.05
CA ARG A 317 -0.86 -0.32 -14.75
C ARG A 317 0.44 -0.55 -15.53
N THR A 318 0.58 0.10 -16.68
CA THR A 318 1.79 0.07 -17.50
C THR A 318 2.70 1.25 -17.13
N PHE A 319 3.26 1.25 -15.92
CA PHE A 319 4.18 2.31 -15.51
C PHE A 319 5.61 2.12 -16.02
N ILE A 320 5.94 0.98 -16.62
CA ILE A 320 7.32 0.65 -16.96
C ILE A 320 7.39 0.09 -18.37
N ALA A 321 7.56 1.02 -19.33
CA ALA A 321 8.13 0.70 -20.64
C ALA A 321 9.38 1.55 -20.83
N PRO A 322 10.49 0.99 -21.28
CA PRO A 322 11.65 1.78 -21.71
C PRO A 322 11.28 2.55 -22.98
N GLY A 323 11.60 3.85 -22.98
CA GLY A 323 11.37 4.76 -24.11
C GLY A 323 10.22 5.76 -23.88
N GLN A 324 10.49 7.02 -24.24
CA GLN A 324 9.56 8.13 -24.01
C GLN A 324 8.35 8.06 -24.96
N ASP A 325 8.57 7.67 -26.21
CA ASP A 325 7.53 7.57 -27.27
C ASP A 325 6.51 6.44 -26.99
N VAL A 326 6.99 5.30 -26.48
CA VAL A 326 6.13 4.16 -26.12
C VAL A 326 5.24 4.46 -24.90
N ARG A 327 5.67 5.40 -24.03
CA ARG A 327 4.87 5.87 -22.89
C ARG A 327 3.72 6.76 -23.31
N GLU A 328 3.88 7.57 -24.36
CA GLU A 328 2.83 8.46 -24.85
C GLU A 328 1.67 7.70 -25.48
N ASP A 329 1.90 6.70 -26.31
CA ASP A 329 0.84 5.92 -26.96
C ASP A 329 0.09 5.01 -25.97
N LYS A 330 0.77 4.42 -24.99
CA LYS A 330 0.14 3.54 -23.98
C LYS A 330 -0.86 4.26 -23.06
N VAL A 331 -0.72 5.58 -22.86
CA VAL A 331 -1.69 6.30 -22.01
C VAL A 331 -2.89 6.78 -22.85
N LYS A 332 -2.75 7.04 -24.13
CA LYS A 332 -3.91 7.25 -25.03
C LYS A 332 -4.87 6.06 -25.00
N ILE A 333 -4.33 4.86 -24.89
CA ILE A 333 -5.11 3.61 -24.83
C ILE A 333 -5.79 3.44 -23.44
N LYS A 334 -5.27 4.08 -22.38
CA LYS A 334 -5.69 3.85 -20.99
C LYS A 334 -6.83 4.75 -20.52
N LEU A 335 -6.85 6.00 -20.95
CA LEU A 335 -7.81 7.02 -20.49
C LEU A 335 -8.33 7.83 -21.67
N ASN A 336 -9.66 7.88 -21.85
CA ASN A 336 -10.32 8.59 -22.93
C ASN A 336 -11.32 9.61 -22.38
N PRO A 337 -11.40 10.82 -22.95
CA PRO A 337 -12.42 11.79 -22.60
C PRO A 337 -13.78 11.43 -23.24
N VAL A 338 -14.86 11.69 -22.49
CA VAL A 338 -16.23 11.64 -23.01
C VAL A 338 -16.55 13.01 -23.59
N VAL A 339 -16.36 13.17 -24.90
CA VAL A 339 -16.45 14.45 -25.60
C VAL A 339 -17.79 15.17 -25.35
N SER A 340 -18.91 14.45 -25.43
CA SER A 340 -20.24 15.00 -25.16
C SER A 340 -20.44 15.54 -23.74
N ALA A 341 -19.69 15.04 -22.79
CA ALA A 341 -19.76 15.47 -21.40
C ALA A 341 -18.97 16.76 -21.14
N VAL A 342 -17.90 17.02 -21.90
CA VAL A 342 -16.93 18.09 -21.56
C VAL A 342 -16.84 19.20 -22.62
N LYS A 343 -17.28 18.94 -23.83
CA LYS A 343 -17.20 19.93 -24.94
C LYS A 343 -17.97 21.22 -24.62
N GLY A 344 -17.30 22.36 -24.73
CA GLY A 344 -17.86 23.68 -24.47
C GLY A 344 -18.08 23.98 -22.98
N LYS A 345 -17.60 23.14 -22.08
CA LYS A 345 -17.80 23.30 -20.60
C LYS A 345 -16.54 23.74 -19.89
N ARG A 346 -16.74 24.43 -18.77
CA ARG A 346 -15.75 24.68 -17.73
C ARG A 346 -15.77 23.50 -16.78
N VAL A 347 -14.65 22.80 -16.65
CA VAL A 347 -14.52 21.51 -15.94
C VAL A 347 -13.76 21.69 -14.64
N VAL A 348 -14.33 21.25 -13.52
CA VAL A 348 -13.55 20.95 -12.30
C VAL A 348 -13.05 19.52 -12.44
N LEU A 349 -11.74 19.36 -12.57
CA LEU A 349 -11.07 18.06 -12.62
C LEU A 349 -10.51 17.70 -11.25
N VAL A 350 -11.04 16.67 -10.60
CA VAL A 350 -10.59 16.22 -9.29
C VAL A 350 -9.71 14.98 -9.44
N ASP A 351 -8.47 15.06 -8.97
CA ASP A 351 -7.51 13.96 -8.90
C ASP A 351 -7.15 13.65 -7.44
N ASP A 352 -6.62 12.46 -7.17
CA ASP A 352 -6.18 12.09 -5.82
C ASP A 352 -4.96 12.91 -5.38
N SER A 353 -3.97 13.07 -6.24
CA SER A 353 -2.69 13.68 -5.88
C SER A 353 -1.88 14.12 -7.11
N ILE A 354 -0.97 15.08 -6.90
CA ILE A 354 -0.02 15.54 -7.93
C ILE A 354 1.39 15.38 -7.37
N VAL A 355 2.15 14.44 -7.95
CA VAL A 355 3.55 14.17 -7.55
C VAL A 355 4.52 14.88 -8.49
N ARG A 356 4.57 14.48 -9.76
CA ARG A 356 5.48 15.03 -10.79
C ARG A 356 4.77 15.96 -11.79
N GLY A 357 3.46 16.02 -11.77
CA GLY A 357 2.64 16.83 -12.68
C GLY A 357 2.47 16.27 -14.10
N THR A 358 3.27 15.29 -14.53
CA THR A 358 3.24 14.74 -15.90
C THR A 358 1.90 14.08 -16.25
N THR A 359 1.32 13.32 -15.34
CA THR A 359 0.00 12.69 -15.51
C THR A 359 -1.10 13.74 -15.59
N SER A 360 -1.09 14.70 -14.66
CA SER A 360 -2.09 15.79 -14.62
C SER A 360 -2.03 16.64 -15.88
N ALA A 361 -0.84 17.04 -16.34
CA ALA A 361 -0.67 17.80 -17.60
C ALA A 361 -1.28 17.08 -18.81
N ARG A 362 -1.15 15.77 -18.84
CA ARG A 362 -1.70 14.96 -19.91
C ARG A 362 -3.22 14.85 -19.84
N ILE A 363 -3.79 14.65 -18.65
CA ILE A 363 -5.26 14.56 -18.47
C ILE A 363 -5.90 15.91 -18.83
N VAL A 364 -5.30 17.02 -18.40
CA VAL A 364 -5.76 18.37 -18.77
C VAL A 364 -5.73 18.54 -20.29
N ARG A 365 -4.65 18.13 -20.97
CA ARG A 365 -4.55 18.19 -22.43
C ARG A 365 -5.63 17.35 -23.12
N LEU A 366 -5.95 16.14 -22.59
CA LEU A 366 -7.03 15.31 -23.14
C LEU A 366 -8.39 16.01 -23.05
N LEU A 367 -8.72 16.64 -21.93
CA LEU A 367 -9.97 17.40 -21.77
C LEU A 367 -10.02 18.61 -22.68
N ARG A 368 -8.92 19.36 -22.81
CA ARG A 368 -8.80 20.49 -23.74
C ARG A 368 -9.01 20.03 -25.19
N SER A 369 -8.36 18.94 -25.60
CA SER A 369 -8.54 18.37 -26.95
C SER A 369 -9.95 17.87 -27.20
N ALA A 370 -10.70 17.50 -26.18
CA ALA A 370 -12.10 17.13 -26.21
C ALA A 370 -13.05 18.36 -26.26
N GLY A 371 -12.50 19.58 -26.16
CA GLY A 371 -13.24 20.84 -26.29
C GLY A 371 -13.67 21.46 -24.98
N ALA A 372 -13.08 21.10 -23.82
CA ALA A 372 -13.28 21.82 -22.58
C ALA A 372 -12.74 23.27 -22.71
N THR A 373 -13.54 24.25 -22.29
CA THR A 373 -13.18 25.68 -22.36
C THR A 373 -12.27 26.09 -21.22
N GLU A 374 -12.52 25.56 -20.03
CA GLU A 374 -11.70 25.74 -18.85
C GLU A 374 -11.49 24.42 -18.12
N VAL A 375 -10.35 24.25 -17.45
CA VAL A 375 -10.03 23.09 -16.62
C VAL A 375 -9.45 23.56 -15.29
N HIS A 376 -10.22 23.41 -14.23
CA HIS A 376 -9.84 23.75 -12.86
C HIS A 376 -9.42 22.49 -12.13
N LEU A 377 -8.10 22.30 -11.96
CA LEU A 377 -7.56 21.10 -11.33
C LEU A 377 -7.65 21.19 -9.79
N ARG A 378 -8.11 20.12 -9.18
CA ARG A 378 -8.24 19.96 -7.72
C ARG A 378 -7.59 18.66 -7.28
N SER A 379 -6.63 18.76 -6.35
CA SER A 379 -5.98 17.58 -5.74
C SER A 379 -6.62 17.30 -4.38
N SER A 380 -7.15 16.10 -4.17
CA SER A 380 -7.71 15.68 -2.88
C SER A 380 -6.64 15.30 -1.84
N ALA A 381 -5.37 15.51 -2.17
CA ALA A 381 -4.24 15.52 -1.23
C ALA A 381 -3.58 16.90 -1.17
N PRO A 382 -2.86 17.22 -0.08
CA PRO A 382 -1.93 18.33 -0.05
C PRO A 382 -0.77 18.15 -1.04
N ALA A 383 0.00 19.20 -1.27
CA ALA A 383 1.20 19.13 -2.09
C ALA A 383 2.28 18.24 -1.43
N PHE A 384 2.90 17.35 -2.21
CA PHE A 384 4.04 16.55 -1.75
C PHE A 384 5.31 17.40 -1.70
N LEU A 385 5.90 17.49 -0.50
CA LEU A 385 7.11 18.26 -0.26
C LEU A 385 8.28 17.40 0.24
N ASN A 386 8.00 16.15 0.62
CA ASN A 386 8.98 15.26 1.21
C ASN A 386 8.80 13.81 0.74
N PRO A 387 9.90 13.02 0.64
CA PRO A 387 9.81 11.61 0.29
C PRO A 387 9.11 10.79 1.38
N CYS A 388 8.64 9.59 1.04
CA CYS A 388 8.10 8.64 2.00
C CYS A 388 9.15 7.58 2.35
N TYR A 389 9.36 7.34 3.65
CA TYR A 389 10.27 6.30 4.16
C TYR A 389 9.54 5.05 4.67
N TYR A 390 8.19 5.01 4.61
CA TYR A 390 7.36 3.96 5.21
C TYR A 390 6.70 3.03 4.19
N GLY A 391 7.08 3.11 2.91
CA GLY A 391 6.65 2.15 1.89
C GLY A 391 5.70 2.68 0.82
N THR A 392 5.37 3.98 0.82
CA THR A 392 4.71 4.63 -0.32
C THR A 392 5.76 5.10 -1.33
N ASP A 393 5.52 4.89 -2.63
CA ASP A 393 6.45 5.28 -3.70
C ASP A 393 6.35 6.79 -4.00
N ILE A 394 6.80 7.58 -3.04
CA ILE A 394 6.97 9.03 -3.17
C ILE A 394 8.46 9.29 -3.19
N ASP A 395 8.91 9.72 -4.36
CA ASP A 395 10.32 9.89 -4.71
C ASP A 395 11.06 10.95 -3.89
N SER A 396 12.33 11.10 -4.21
CA SER A 396 13.18 12.17 -3.69
C SER A 396 12.59 13.57 -3.99
N ARG A 397 12.98 14.56 -3.22
CA ARG A 397 12.48 15.94 -3.35
C ARG A 397 12.70 16.53 -4.75
N GLU A 398 13.75 16.09 -5.45
CA GLU A 398 14.08 16.52 -6.81
C GLU A 398 13.00 16.14 -7.83
N ALA A 399 12.26 15.06 -7.58
CA ALA A 399 11.18 14.61 -8.46
C ALA A 399 9.80 15.20 -8.12
N LEU A 400 9.68 15.87 -6.97
CA LEU A 400 8.41 16.45 -6.50
C LEU A 400 8.20 17.86 -7.07
N ILE A 401 7.19 18.02 -7.93
CA ILE A 401 6.94 19.29 -8.62
C ILE A 401 6.72 20.47 -7.65
N ALA A 402 6.04 20.22 -6.53
CA ALA A 402 5.74 21.24 -5.55
C ALA A 402 6.95 21.68 -4.69
N CYS A 403 8.10 20.98 -4.79
CA CYS A 403 9.34 21.43 -4.19
C CYS A 403 10.03 22.53 -4.98
N HIS A 404 9.68 22.71 -6.26
CA HIS A 404 10.38 23.58 -7.20
C HIS A 404 9.51 24.68 -7.79
N HIS A 405 8.18 24.57 -7.66
CA HIS A 405 7.22 25.46 -8.30
C HIS A 405 6.10 25.87 -7.35
N THR A 406 5.64 27.11 -7.48
CA THR A 406 4.42 27.58 -6.80
C THR A 406 3.18 26.93 -7.39
N VAL A 407 2.05 27.04 -6.69
CA VAL A 407 0.76 26.48 -7.16
C VAL A 407 0.36 27.06 -8.52
N GLU A 408 0.59 28.35 -8.74
CA GLU A 408 0.29 29.07 -9.98
C GLU A 408 1.22 28.63 -11.11
N GLU A 409 2.48 28.38 -10.83
CA GLU A 409 3.43 27.82 -11.81
C GLU A 409 3.06 26.39 -12.18
N ILE A 410 2.70 25.55 -11.19
CA ILE A 410 2.25 24.17 -11.44
C ILE A 410 0.98 24.19 -12.30
N ALA A 411 0.01 25.08 -12.02
CA ALA A 411 -1.18 25.20 -12.84
C ALA A 411 -0.82 25.48 -14.32
N LYS A 412 0.11 26.41 -14.57
CA LYS A 412 0.62 26.73 -15.92
C LYS A 412 1.33 25.53 -16.57
N ILE A 413 2.20 24.83 -15.82
CA ILE A 413 2.95 23.67 -16.31
C ILE A 413 2.00 22.54 -16.73
N VAL A 414 0.96 22.28 -15.95
CA VAL A 414 -0.02 21.24 -16.28
C VAL A 414 -1.09 21.69 -17.28
N GLY A 415 -1.16 23.00 -17.60
CA GLY A 415 -2.12 23.59 -18.55
C GLY A 415 -3.53 23.81 -17.98
N ALA A 416 -3.66 23.83 -16.64
CA ALA A 416 -4.92 24.12 -15.97
C ALA A 416 -5.10 25.64 -15.76
N ASP A 417 -6.36 26.10 -15.74
CA ASP A 417 -6.68 27.51 -15.49
C ASP A 417 -6.46 27.87 -14.02
N THR A 418 -6.80 26.95 -13.12
CA THR A 418 -6.52 27.06 -11.68
C THR A 418 -6.14 25.73 -11.09
N LEU A 419 -5.37 25.75 -9.99
CA LEU A 419 -5.02 24.58 -9.22
C LEU A 419 -5.35 24.84 -7.74
N GLY A 420 -5.93 23.83 -7.08
CA GLY A 420 -6.16 23.84 -5.63
C GLY A 420 -5.79 22.49 -5.02
N TYR A 421 -5.06 22.52 -3.93
CA TYR A 421 -4.71 21.36 -3.10
C TYR A 421 -5.57 21.30 -1.85
N LEU A 422 -5.89 20.08 -1.38
CA LEU A 422 -6.45 19.92 -0.04
C LEU A 422 -5.48 20.51 0.99
N ARG A 423 -5.99 21.25 1.97
CA ARG A 423 -5.16 21.83 3.03
C ARG A 423 -4.68 20.73 3.99
N ILE A 424 -3.50 20.91 4.57
CA ILE A 424 -2.92 19.92 5.47
C ILE A 424 -3.74 19.73 6.75
N GLU A 425 -4.33 20.79 7.26
CA GLU A 425 -5.24 20.73 8.40
C GLU A 425 -6.56 20.01 8.10
N ASP A 426 -6.94 19.88 6.83
CA ASP A 426 -8.14 19.17 6.40
C ASP A 426 -7.88 17.69 6.13
N VAL A 427 -6.66 17.33 5.73
CA VAL A 427 -6.32 15.91 5.49
C VAL A 427 -6.41 15.06 6.76
N THR A 428 -6.20 15.63 7.92
CA THR A 428 -6.35 14.96 9.22
C THR A 428 -7.81 14.73 9.63
N LYS A 429 -8.77 15.34 8.91
CA LYS A 429 -10.22 15.19 9.15
C LYS A 429 -10.87 14.12 8.29
N LEU A 430 -10.10 13.44 7.43
CA LEU A 430 -10.65 12.47 6.47
C LEU A 430 -11.27 11.25 7.14
N GLY A 431 -10.65 10.71 8.19
CA GLY A 431 -11.25 9.66 9.00
C GLY A 431 -12.32 10.24 9.95
N ASP A 432 -13.47 9.60 10.01
CA ASP A 432 -14.61 10.03 10.87
C ASP A 432 -14.50 9.44 12.27
N CYS A 433 -13.32 9.17 12.72
CA CYS A 433 -13.19 8.30 13.86
C CYS A 433 -12.52 9.01 15.02
N GLY A 434 -13.20 9.02 16.09
CA GLY A 434 -12.63 9.25 17.41
C GLY A 434 -11.63 8.14 17.82
N HIS A 435 -11.11 7.35 16.87
CA HIS A 435 -10.26 6.20 17.13
C HIS A 435 -8.83 6.35 16.60
N CYS A 436 -8.53 7.38 15.82
CA CYS A 436 -7.16 7.60 15.37
C CYS A 436 -6.46 8.55 16.33
N GLY A 437 -5.45 8.06 17.04
CA GLY A 437 -4.56 8.88 17.87
C GLY A 437 -3.72 9.88 17.06
N GLY A 438 -3.81 9.82 15.72
CA GLY A 438 -3.17 10.73 14.79
C GLY A 438 -2.82 10.09 13.44
N TYR A 439 -2.40 10.94 12.51
CA TYR A 439 -2.01 10.54 11.16
C TYR A 439 -0.53 10.81 10.89
N CYS A 440 0.08 9.98 10.05
CA CYS A 440 1.33 10.30 9.39
C CYS A 440 1.01 11.16 8.17
N THR A 441 1.52 12.40 8.17
CA THR A 441 1.41 13.39 7.09
C THR A 441 2.78 13.81 6.56
N ALA A 442 3.83 13.05 6.90
CA ALA A 442 5.23 13.42 6.69
C ALA A 442 5.59 13.74 5.24
N CYS A 443 4.95 13.08 4.25
CA CYS A 443 5.15 13.39 2.84
C CYS A 443 4.68 14.81 2.46
N PHE A 444 3.81 15.44 3.26
CA PHE A 444 3.30 16.78 3.07
C PHE A 444 4.05 17.82 3.92
N ASP A 445 4.28 17.55 5.21
CA ASP A 445 4.79 18.51 6.19
C ASP A 445 6.20 18.25 6.72
N GLY A 446 6.78 17.08 6.40
CA GLY A 446 8.11 16.68 6.89
C GLY A 446 8.14 16.19 8.33
N ASN A 447 6.99 16.07 9.01
CA ASN A 447 6.91 15.57 10.38
C ASN A 447 6.94 14.04 10.42
N TYR A 448 8.14 13.47 10.32
CA TYR A 448 8.32 12.02 10.34
C TYR A 448 8.14 11.45 11.75
N PRO A 449 7.29 10.40 11.91
CA PRO A 449 7.06 9.76 13.21
C PRO A 449 8.25 9.01 13.79
N THR A 450 9.24 8.65 12.97
CA THR A 450 10.49 7.98 13.38
C THR A 450 11.69 8.71 12.84
N ALA A 451 12.89 8.32 13.27
CA ALA A 451 14.11 8.78 12.64
C ALA A 451 14.11 8.41 11.15
N VAL A 452 14.55 9.34 10.31
CA VAL A 452 14.69 9.11 8.87
C VAL A 452 16.04 8.47 8.56
N PRO A 453 16.15 7.65 7.48
CA PRO A 453 17.41 7.05 7.07
C PRO A 453 18.49 8.12 6.85
N LYS A 454 19.70 7.87 7.35
CA LYS A 454 20.84 8.79 7.19
C LYS A 454 21.23 8.98 5.73
N LYS A 455 21.01 7.97 4.89
CA LYS A 455 21.26 8.00 3.44
C LYS A 455 19.99 7.52 2.74
N TYR A 456 19.43 8.36 1.87
CA TYR A 456 18.34 7.94 0.99
C TYR A 456 18.95 7.07 -0.12
N ILE A 457 18.54 5.80 -0.19
CA ILE A 457 18.91 4.90 -1.27
C ILE A 457 17.79 4.97 -2.30
N ASN A 458 18.09 5.52 -3.46
CA ASN A 458 17.18 5.53 -4.58
C ASN A 458 17.03 4.10 -5.11
N LYS A 459 15.79 3.70 -5.45
CA LYS A 459 15.48 2.38 -6.05
C LYS A 459 16.26 2.09 -7.34
N PHE A 460 16.87 3.08 -7.95
CA PHE A 460 17.70 2.96 -9.16
C PHE A 460 19.21 2.90 -8.88
N ASP A 461 19.64 3.08 -7.62
CA ASP A 461 21.06 3.08 -7.22
C ASP A 461 21.53 1.67 -6.85
N ASN A 462 21.39 0.71 -7.77
CA ASN A 462 21.87 -0.67 -7.60
C ASN A 462 23.32 -0.87 -8.06
N LYS A 463 24.18 0.12 -7.91
CA LYS A 463 25.60 -0.09 -8.15
C LYS A 463 26.25 -0.65 -6.89
N ILE A 464 26.61 -1.94 -6.93
CA ILE A 464 27.57 -2.51 -6.01
C ILE A 464 28.91 -1.87 -6.37
N SER A 465 29.41 -0.97 -5.53
CA SER A 465 30.79 -0.54 -5.60
C SER A 465 31.57 -1.44 -4.63
N GLU A 466 32.70 -1.99 -5.08
CA GLU A 466 33.71 -2.49 -4.16
C GLU A 466 34.10 -1.30 -3.26
N SER A 467 33.80 -1.40 -1.96
CA SER A 467 34.30 -0.41 -1.02
C SER A 467 35.79 -0.63 -0.87
N GLU A 468 36.59 0.30 -1.36
CA GLU A 468 37.97 0.42 -0.90
C GLU A 468 37.91 0.63 0.64
N ASN A 469 38.59 -0.25 1.37
CA ASN A 469 38.75 -0.22 2.83
C ASN A 469 39.47 1.05 3.29
#